data_652a03a71cdf7af6b460831a305062f1
#
_entry.id   652a03a71cdf7af6b460831a305062f1
#
_cell.length_a   1.000
_cell.length_b   1.000
_cell.length_c   1.000
_cell.angle_alpha   90.00
_cell.angle_beta   90.00
_cell.angle_gamma   90.00
#
_symmetry.space_group_name_H-M   'P 1'
#
loop_
_entity.id
_entity.type
_entity.pdbx_description
1 polymer ?
#
loop_
_entity_poly.entity_id
_entity_poly.type
_entity_poly.pdbx_seq_one_letter_code
_entity_poly.pdbx_strand_id
1 'polypeptide(L)' 'MNGNKAKLKFNPNNYEIVENGDYVVCAVSGKNISLNKLTYWNVELQEAYFSPKEAQQRYEELNKR' A
#
# COMPACT_ATOMS: atom_id res chain seq x y z
N MET A 1 18.90 6.97 -9.37
CA MET A 1 18.04 6.92 -10.05
C MET A 1 16.78 6.90 -9.52
N ASN A 2 16.02 7.44 -9.98
CA ASN A 2 14.74 7.53 -9.45
C ASN A 2 13.95 6.36 -9.79
N GLY A 3 13.23 5.79 -8.88
CA GLY A 3 12.32 4.73 -9.13
C GLY A 3 11.06 5.24 -9.75
N ASN A 4 10.32 4.35 -10.34
CA ASN A 4 9.02 4.65 -10.88
C ASN A 4 7.96 4.10 -9.96
N LYS A 5 6.87 4.83 -9.80
CA LYS A 5 5.75 4.37 -9.01
C LYS A 5 5.09 3.20 -9.71
N ALA A 6 4.91 2.11 -9.01
CA ALA A 6 4.24 0.94 -9.55
C ALA A 6 2.73 1.07 -9.38
N LYS A 7 2.00 0.37 -10.22
CA LYS A 7 0.57 0.26 -10.07
C LYS A 7 0.26 -1.20 -9.81
N LEU A 8 -0.42 -1.48 -8.71
CA LEU A 8 -0.65 -2.84 -8.27
C LEU A 8 -2.12 -3.12 -8.09
N LYS A 9 -2.46 -4.39 -8.23
CA LYS A 9 -3.78 -4.87 -7.85
C LYS A 9 -3.56 -5.76 -6.63
N PHE A 10 -4.18 -5.43 -5.52
CA PHE A 10 -3.97 -6.15 -4.27
C PHE A 10 -4.98 -7.27 -4.12
N ASN A 11 -4.47 -8.45 -3.77
CA ASN A 11 -5.28 -9.64 -3.50
C ASN A 11 -5.07 -10.06 -2.06
N PRO A 12 -5.88 -10.96 -1.52
CA PRO A 12 -5.76 -11.33 -0.10
C PRO A 12 -4.38 -11.83 0.30
N ASN A 13 -3.73 -12.61 -0.57
CA ASN A 13 -2.43 -13.20 -0.21
C ASN A 13 -1.26 -12.67 -0.99
N ASN A 14 -1.50 -11.87 -2.02
CA ASN A 14 -0.40 -11.35 -2.82
C ASN A 14 -0.90 -10.13 -3.60
N TYR A 15 -0.05 -9.59 -4.46
CA TYR A 15 -0.47 -8.52 -5.35
C TYR A 15 0.02 -8.83 -6.76
N GLU A 16 -0.63 -8.20 -7.74
CA GLU A 16 -0.25 -8.32 -9.13
C GLU A 16 0.25 -6.96 -9.60
N ILE A 17 1.25 -6.95 -10.45
CA ILE A 17 1.80 -5.71 -10.98
C ILE A 17 1.05 -5.36 -12.25
N VAL A 18 0.32 -4.25 -12.22
CA VAL A 18 -0.41 -3.74 -13.38
C VAL A 18 0.51 -2.87 -14.21
N GLU A 19 1.28 -1.99 -13.56
CA GLU A 19 2.30 -1.20 -14.22
C GLU A 19 3.58 -1.35 -13.43
N ASN A 20 4.68 -1.62 -14.12
CA ASN A 20 5.96 -1.84 -13.44
C ASN A 20 6.45 -0.59 -12.74
N GLY A 21 7.14 -0.79 -11.64
CA GLY A 21 7.74 0.28 -10.89
C GLY A 21 8.48 -0.30 -9.71
N ASP A 22 9.05 0.57 -8.90
CA ASP A 22 9.89 0.17 -7.78
C ASP A 22 9.24 0.37 -6.44
N TYR A 23 8.19 1.18 -6.37
CA TYR A 23 7.58 1.52 -5.10
C TYR A 23 6.11 1.87 -5.28
N VAL A 24 5.39 1.89 -4.17
CA VAL A 24 4.04 2.43 -4.10
C VAL A 24 4.01 3.41 -2.94
N VAL A 25 2.91 4.14 -2.81
CA VAL A 25 2.79 5.18 -1.78
C VAL A 25 1.79 4.74 -0.74
N CYS A 26 2.13 4.94 0.52
CA CYS A 26 1.24 4.64 1.63
C CYS A 26 0.02 5.56 1.57
N ALA A 27 -1.17 4.97 1.71
CA ALA A 27 -2.40 5.75 1.64
C ALA A 27 -2.60 6.66 2.85
N VAL A 28 -1.92 6.39 3.94
CA VAL A 28 -2.08 7.16 5.16
C VAL A 28 -0.98 8.19 5.33
N SER A 29 0.27 7.76 5.24
CA SER A 29 1.39 8.67 5.53
C SER A 29 1.99 9.32 4.30
N GLY A 30 1.70 8.80 3.12
CA GLY A 30 2.29 9.34 1.89
C GLY A 30 3.73 8.92 1.67
N LYS A 31 4.25 8.02 2.50
CA LYS A 31 5.63 7.56 2.35
C LYS A 31 5.75 6.57 1.22
N ASN A 32 6.90 6.57 0.57
CA ASN A 32 7.17 5.59 -0.47
C ASN A 32 7.48 4.24 0.17
N ILE A 33 6.93 3.18 -0.40
CA ILE A 33 7.13 1.82 0.09
C ILE A 33 7.77 1.02 -1.02
N SER A 34 8.99 0.56 -0.80
CA SER A 34 9.67 -0.30 -1.76
C SER A 34 8.87 -1.60 -1.90
N LEU A 35 8.71 -2.09 -3.12
CA LEU A 35 7.91 -3.30 -3.34
C LEU A 35 8.41 -4.50 -2.57
N ASN A 36 9.74 -4.61 -2.39
CA ASN A 36 10.26 -5.74 -1.65
C ASN A 36 10.04 -5.61 -0.14
N LYS A 37 9.53 -4.49 0.32
CA LYS A 37 9.19 -4.30 1.73
C LYS A 37 7.69 -4.16 1.94
N LEU A 38 6.92 -4.20 0.88
CA LEU A 38 5.47 -4.04 0.97
C LEU A 38 4.86 -5.29 1.60
N THR A 39 4.20 -5.11 2.73
CA THR A 39 3.64 -6.20 3.50
C THR A 39 2.18 -5.99 3.85
N TYR A 40 1.75 -4.74 3.96
CA TYR A 40 0.40 -4.42 4.43
C TYR A 40 -0.38 -3.68 3.36
N TRP A 41 -1.58 -4.15 3.08
CA TRP A 41 -2.46 -3.48 2.12
C TRP A 41 -3.91 -3.83 2.41
N ASN A 42 -4.83 -3.11 1.78
CA ASN A 42 -6.26 -3.34 1.93
C ASN A 42 -6.84 -3.72 0.57
N VAL A 43 -7.43 -4.89 0.50
CA VAL A 43 -7.97 -5.42 -0.76
C VAL A 43 -9.21 -4.64 -1.20
N GLU A 44 -10.08 -4.31 -0.26
CA GLU A 44 -11.30 -3.60 -0.62
C GLU A 44 -11.04 -2.20 -1.13
N LEU A 45 -10.11 -1.50 -0.48
CA LEU A 45 -9.79 -0.13 -0.86
C LEU A 45 -8.65 -0.06 -1.86
N GLN A 46 -7.96 -1.18 -2.10
CA GLN A 46 -6.81 -1.24 -3.00
C GLN A 46 -5.77 -0.20 -2.59
N GLU A 47 -5.39 -0.24 -1.32
CA GLU A 47 -4.43 0.69 -0.74
C GLU A 47 -3.27 -0.06 -0.10
N ALA A 48 -2.09 0.55 -0.15
CA ALA A 48 -0.92 0.01 0.52
C ALA A 48 -0.64 0.81 1.79
N TYR A 49 -0.04 0.16 2.77
CA TYR A 49 0.32 0.80 4.03
C TYR A 49 1.79 0.54 4.34
N PHE A 50 2.44 1.57 4.84
CA PHE A 50 3.88 1.53 5.11
C PHE A 50 4.21 0.56 6.25
N SER A 51 3.35 0.50 7.27
CA SER A 51 3.61 -0.34 8.44
C SER A 51 2.27 -0.67 9.10
N PRO A 52 2.28 -1.58 10.11
CA PRO A 52 1.05 -1.90 10.84
C PRO A 52 0.41 -0.66 11.46
N LYS A 53 1.22 0.31 11.84
CA LYS A 53 0.70 1.53 12.44
C LYS A 53 -0.22 2.26 11.47
N GLU A 54 0.21 2.42 10.22
CA GLU A 54 -0.61 3.07 9.21
C GLU A 54 -1.86 2.26 8.90
N ALA A 55 -1.72 0.94 8.84
CA ALA A 55 -2.87 0.08 8.58
C ALA A 55 -3.90 0.22 9.68
N GLN A 56 -3.46 0.24 10.94
CA GLN A 56 -4.34 0.40 12.08
C GLN A 56 -5.02 1.78 12.07
N GLN A 57 -4.26 2.80 11.75
CA GLN A 57 -4.78 4.16 11.70
C GLN A 57 -5.89 4.28 10.67
N ARG A 58 -5.68 3.69 9.49
CA ARG A 58 -6.69 3.72 8.45
C ARG A 58 -7.94 2.96 8.86
N TYR A 59 -7.74 1.81 9.49
CA TYR A 59 -8.87 1.02 9.98
C TYR A 59 -9.71 1.82 10.96
N GLU A 60 -9.06 2.54 11.88
CA GLU A 60 -9.77 3.36 12.85
C GLU A 60 -10.53 4.50 12.18
N GLU A 61 -9.93 5.13 11.17
CA GLU A 61 -10.60 6.20 10.45
C GLU A 61 -11.86 5.70 9.75
N LEU A 62 -11.78 4.52 9.15
CA LEU A 62 -12.92 3.98 8.43
C LEU A 62 -14.05 3.54 9.34
N ASN A 63 -13.74 3.23 10.59
CA ASN A 63 -14.74 2.77 11.54
C ASN A 63 -15.18 3.86 12.50
N LYS A 64 -14.75 5.09 12.25
CA LYS A 64 -15.10 6.19 13.12
C LYS A 64 -16.53 6.62 12.85
N ARG A 65 -17.24 6.98 13.88
CA ARG A 65 -18.61 7.45 13.74
C ARG A 65 -18.72 8.91 13.92
#